data_5688f84bf722a90ec0fde98d5c0eeeef
#
_entry.id   5688f84bf722a90ec0fde98d5c0eeeef
#
_cell.length_a   1.000
_cell.length_b   1.000
_cell.length_c   1.000
_cell.angle_alpha   90.00
_cell.angle_beta   90.00
_cell.angle_gamma   90.00
#
_symmetry.space_group_name_H-M   'P 1'
#
loop_
_entity.id
_entity.type
_entity.pdbx_description
1 polymer ?
#
loop_
_entity_poly.entity_id
_entity_poly.type
_entity_poly.pdbx_seq_one_letter_code
_entity_poly.pdbx_strand_id
1 'polypeptide(L)'
;MLGAALLLLAAPAPTTSPVGMYETHQMEVAAGLELKADHHFRYALSYGAVDEEGAGDWTFDGKTVHLTSNPMPKAPSFELVRDDPAPKGQLFMTLEDPGFEWGHPLQAIATHDSKQGFEIEADDSGRVDLSGKPAVIAVAPEMPVFGPTGEIFQLSQDRGHKLLFRFHRNELGKVRFNHEPLEQRDGDLFMQRYDSLFRFVKVRP
;
A
#
# COMPACT_ATOMS: atom_id res chain seq x y z
N MET A 1 53.81 21.12 -30.74
CA MET A 1 53.77 20.35 -29.49
C MET A 1 52.32 19.98 -29.21
N LEU A 2 51.92 18.75 -29.56
CA LEU A 2 50.56 18.24 -29.22
C LEU A 2 50.64 17.55 -27.85
N GLY A 3 49.98 18.11 -26.85
CA GLY A 3 49.80 17.48 -25.53
C GLY A 3 48.67 16.47 -25.59
N ALA A 4 48.99 15.22 -25.44
CA ALA A 4 47.97 14.15 -25.26
C ALA A 4 47.38 14.23 -23.87
N ALA A 5 46.11 14.60 -23.77
CA ALA A 5 45.35 14.53 -22.52
C ALA A 5 45.00 13.06 -22.24
N LEU A 6 45.59 12.50 -21.18
CA LEU A 6 45.31 11.16 -20.68
C LEU A 6 43.99 11.22 -19.89
N LEU A 7 42.89 10.75 -20.48
CA LEU A 7 41.65 10.54 -19.75
C LEU A 7 41.83 9.33 -18.82
N LEU A 8 41.97 9.58 -17.51
CA LEU A 8 41.85 8.53 -16.50
C LEU A 8 40.37 8.09 -16.46
N LEU A 9 40.06 6.91 -17.00
CA LEU A 9 38.80 6.23 -16.67
C LEU A 9 38.89 5.78 -15.20
N ALA A 10 38.09 6.40 -14.37
CA ALA A 10 37.90 5.92 -13.00
C ALA A 10 37.27 4.53 -13.05
N ALA A 11 37.92 3.55 -12.44
CA ALA A 11 37.33 2.22 -12.26
C ALA A 11 36.07 2.33 -11.42
N PRO A 12 34.97 1.62 -11.75
CA PRO A 12 33.78 1.59 -10.92
C PRO A 12 34.15 1.10 -9.52
N ALA A 13 33.63 1.80 -8.50
CA ALA A 13 33.81 1.37 -7.11
C ALA A 13 33.26 -0.06 -6.94
N PRO A 14 33.92 -0.92 -6.13
CA PRO A 14 33.45 -2.28 -5.90
C PRO A 14 32.03 -2.24 -5.30
N THR A 15 31.08 -2.81 -6.00
CA THR A 15 29.72 -2.94 -5.51
C THR A 15 29.69 -3.95 -4.37
N THR A 16 29.31 -3.50 -3.18
CA THR A 16 29.18 -4.38 -2.02
C THR A 16 27.96 -5.27 -2.19
N SER A 17 28.11 -6.59 -2.00
CA SER A 17 26.97 -7.52 -2.04
C SER A 17 25.85 -7.09 -1.07
N PRO A 18 24.60 -7.03 -1.52
CA PRO A 18 23.48 -6.70 -0.64
C PRO A 18 23.03 -7.87 0.25
N VAL A 19 23.56 -9.07 0.08
CA VAL A 19 23.22 -10.23 0.90
C VAL A 19 23.45 -9.93 2.39
N GLY A 20 22.45 -10.23 3.24
CA GLY A 20 22.55 -10.06 4.69
C GLY A 20 21.21 -9.75 5.35
N MET A 21 21.32 -9.55 6.67
CA MET A 21 20.21 -9.07 7.51
C MET A 21 20.28 -7.55 7.65
N TYR A 22 19.11 -6.92 7.69
CA TYR A 22 18.96 -5.48 7.83
C TYR A 22 17.84 -5.18 8.81
N GLU A 23 18.01 -4.14 9.60
CA GLU A 23 17.02 -3.67 10.57
C GLU A 23 16.85 -2.16 10.48
N THR A 24 15.66 -1.66 10.77
CA THR A 24 15.45 -0.22 10.91
C THR A 24 15.50 0.18 12.39
N HIS A 25 16.14 1.32 12.66
CA HIS A 25 16.27 1.93 13.98
C HIS A 25 15.56 3.29 14.05
N GLN A 26 14.43 3.42 13.39
CA GLN A 26 13.61 4.63 13.39
C GLN A 26 12.59 4.56 14.53
N MET A 27 12.23 5.73 15.08
CA MET A 27 11.22 5.82 16.13
C MET A 27 9.88 5.26 15.63
N GLU A 28 9.20 4.48 16.47
CA GLU A 28 7.89 3.86 16.18
C GLU A 28 7.86 2.86 15.01
N VAL A 29 9.01 2.54 14.43
CA VAL A 29 9.12 1.57 13.33
C VAL A 29 10.02 0.42 13.75
N ALA A 30 9.49 -0.79 13.73
CA ALA A 30 10.26 -2.03 13.81
C ALA A 30 10.18 -2.73 12.47
N ALA A 31 11.28 -2.84 11.74
CA ALA A 31 11.29 -3.56 10.48
C ALA A 31 12.58 -4.35 10.30
N GLY A 32 12.45 -5.51 9.67
CA GLY A 32 13.55 -6.38 9.28
C GLY A 32 13.47 -6.77 7.81
N LEU A 33 14.62 -6.89 7.18
CA LEU A 33 14.76 -7.40 5.83
C LEU A 33 15.94 -8.37 5.78
N GLU A 34 15.69 -9.58 5.34
CA GLU A 34 16.72 -10.59 5.03
C GLU A 34 16.85 -10.74 3.53
N LEU A 35 18.05 -10.51 2.98
CA LEU A 35 18.42 -10.81 1.60
C LEU A 35 19.34 -12.03 1.60
N LYS A 36 18.82 -13.17 1.12
CA LYS A 36 19.55 -14.43 1.11
C LYS A 36 20.42 -14.58 -0.15
N ALA A 37 21.48 -15.37 -0.05
CA ALA A 37 22.37 -15.65 -1.18
C ALA A 37 21.69 -16.42 -2.34
N ASP A 38 20.59 -17.09 -2.08
CA ASP A 38 19.77 -17.79 -3.06
C ASP A 38 18.76 -16.88 -3.79
N HIS A 39 18.89 -15.55 -3.63
CA HIS A 39 18.02 -14.53 -4.19
C HIS A 39 16.58 -14.51 -3.65
N HIS A 40 16.29 -15.16 -2.52
CA HIS A 40 15.04 -15.00 -1.80
C HIS A 40 15.17 -13.94 -0.72
N PHE A 41 14.06 -13.25 -0.42
CA PHE A 41 13.98 -12.31 0.71
C PHE A 41 12.89 -12.68 1.70
N ARG A 42 13.04 -12.15 2.92
CA ARG A 42 11.98 -12.04 3.92
C ARG A 42 11.93 -10.61 4.44
N TYR A 43 10.75 -10.12 4.64
CA TYR A 43 10.47 -8.77 5.13
C TYR A 43 9.41 -8.83 6.21
N ALA A 44 9.56 -8.02 7.25
CA ALA A 44 8.56 -7.75 8.26
C ALA A 44 8.62 -6.28 8.66
N LEU A 45 7.47 -5.67 8.93
CA LEU A 45 7.37 -4.30 9.42
C LEU A 45 6.22 -4.22 10.41
N SER A 46 6.45 -3.51 11.53
CA SER A 46 5.43 -3.04 12.45
C SER A 46 5.57 -1.52 12.58
N TYR A 47 4.51 -0.79 12.26
CA TYR A 47 4.46 0.67 12.30
C TYR A 47 3.07 1.15 12.74
N GLY A 48 2.95 1.62 13.98
CA GLY A 48 1.67 1.97 14.58
C GLY A 48 0.71 0.78 14.61
N ALA A 49 -0.41 0.88 13.90
CA ALA A 49 -1.40 -0.19 13.76
C ALA A 49 -1.14 -1.09 12.53
N VAL A 50 -0.10 -0.83 11.75
CA VAL A 50 0.26 -1.62 10.56
C VAL A 50 1.25 -2.71 10.92
N ASP A 51 0.86 -3.96 10.72
CA ASP A 51 1.76 -5.10 10.72
C ASP A 51 1.78 -5.72 9.33
N GLU A 52 2.98 -5.86 8.76
CA GLU A 52 3.20 -6.40 7.43
C GLU A 52 4.27 -7.47 7.42
N GLU A 53 4.08 -8.46 6.57
CA GLU A 53 5.10 -9.44 6.23
C GLU A 53 5.21 -9.60 4.71
N GLY A 54 6.37 -10.01 4.22
CA GLY A 54 6.61 -10.24 2.80
C GLY A 54 7.71 -11.26 2.57
N ALA A 55 7.58 -11.98 1.47
CA ALA A 55 8.60 -12.89 0.99
C ALA A 55 8.56 -12.96 -0.54
N GLY A 56 9.66 -13.36 -1.15
CA GLY A 56 9.75 -13.49 -2.60
C GLY A 56 11.19 -13.49 -3.06
N ASP A 57 11.40 -12.93 -4.25
CA ASP A 57 12.67 -12.90 -4.93
C ASP A 57 13.24 -11.48 -4.97
N TRP A 58 14.57 -11.37 -4.92
CA TRP A 58 15.24 -10.10 -5.09
C TRP A 58 16.29 -10.14 -6.21
N THR A 59 16.50 -8.99 -6.84
CA THR A 59 17.57 -8.76 -7.81
C THR A 59 18.38 -7.53 -7.42
N PHE A 60 19.60 -7.40 -7.96
CA PHE A 60 20.48 -6.27 -7.71
C PHE A 60 21.16 -5.83 -8.99
N ASP A 61 21.07 -4.55 -9.34
CA ASP A 61 21.65 -3.96 -10.55
C ASP A 61 23.03 -3.32 -10.34
N GLY A 62 23.60 -3.47 -9.13
CA GLY A 62 24.86 -2.83 -8.72
C GLY A 62 24.65 -1.55 -7.89
N LYS A 63 23.42 -1.03 -7.81
CA LYS A 63 23.06 0.15 -7.02
C LYS A 63 21.76 -0.03 -6.25
N THR A 64 20.78 -0.71 -6.84
CA THR A 64 19.42 -0.85 -6.33
C THR A 64 19.06 -2.32 -6.20
N VAL A 65 18.55 -2.70 -5.05
CA VAL A 65 17.87 -3.98 -4.83
C VAL A 65 16.42 -3.82 -5.23
N HIS A 66 15.87 -4.79 -5.97
CA HIS A 66 14.46 -4.84 -6.33
C HIS A 66 13.82 -6.06 -5.71
N LEU A 67 12.72 -5.85 -4.96
CA LEU A 67 11.95 -6.93 -4.33
C LEU A 67 10.71 -7.26 -5.16
N THR A 68 10.44 -8.53 -5.36
CA THR A 68 9.21 -9.01 -6.02
C THR A 68 8.60 -10.12 -5.18
N SER A 69 7.37 -9.93 -4.71
CA SER A 69 6.67 -10.96 -3.94
C SER A 69 6.42 -12.20 -4.78
N ASN A 70 6.76 -13.38 -4.24
CA ASN A 70 6.58 -14.67 -4.90
C ASN A 70 6.22 -15.77 -3.87
N PRO A 71 4.98 -16.34 -3.91
CA PRO A 71 3.89 -15.91 -4.79
C PRO A 71 3.41 -14.49 -4.51
N MET A 72 2.82 -13.82 -5.52
CA MET A 72 2.20 -12.50 -5.32
C MET A 72 0.95 -12.65 -4.44
N PRO A 73 0.90 -12.02 -3.26
CA PRO A 73 -0.26 -12.14 -2.37
C PRO A 73 -1.55 -11.61 -3.01
N LYS A 74 -2.68 -12.21 -2.69
CA LYS A 74 -3.98 -11.71 -3.10
C LYS A 74 -4.36 -10.50 -2.24
N ALA A 75 -4.55 -9.34 -2.89
CA ALA A 75 -4.94 -8.11 -2.19
C ALA A 75 -6.31 -8.25 -1.51
N PRO A 76 -6.52 -7.57 -0.37
CA PRO A 76 -7.87 -7.33 0.15
C PRO A 76 -8.72 -6.63 -0.90
N SER A 77 -10.04 -6.82 -0.85
CA SER A 77 -10.95 -6.23 -1.84
C SER A 77 -12.35 -6.06 -1.27
N PHE A 78 -13.10 -5.10 -1.83
CA PHE A 78 -14.53 -4.98 -1.60
C PHE A 78 -15.32 -5.52 -2.79
N GLU A 79 -16.46 -6.15 -2.51
CA GLU A 79 -17.46 -6.56 -3.49
C GLU A 79 -18.76 -5.80 -3.18
N LEU A 80 -19.35 -5.16 -4.17
CA LEU A 80 -20.70 -4.61 -4.05
C LEU A 80 -21.70 -5.76 -4.22
N VAL A 81 -22.26 -6.22 -3.11
CA VAL A 81 -23.23 -7.34 -3.09
C VAL A 81 -24.59 -6.87 -3.59
N ARG A 82 -25.00 -5.65 -3.21
CA ARG A 82 -26.30 -5.10 -3.56
C ARG A 82 -26.29 -3.58 -3.51
N ASP A 83 -27.10 -2.97 -4.39
CA ASP A 83 -27.41 -1.54 -4.43
C ASP A 83 -28.94 -1.36 -4.48
N ASP A 84 -29.57 -1.24 -3.31
CA ASP A 84 -30.99 -0.99 -3.19
C ASP A 84 -31.31 0.49 -3.39
N PRO A 85 -32.50 0.83 -3.94
CA PRO A 85 -32.90 2.21 -4.14
C PRO A 85 -33.13 2.93 -2.81
N ALA A 86 -32.74 4.20 -2.78
CA ALA A 86 -33.04 5.16 -1.72
C ALA A 86 -33.64 6.45 -2.32
N PRO A 87 -34.20 7.35 -1.53
CA PRO A 87 -34.57 8.68 -1.98
C PRO A 87 -33.37 9.40 -2.61
N LYS A 88 -33.63 10.14 -3.68
CA LYS A 88 -32.58 10.87 -4.41
C LYS A 88 -31.76 11.77 -3.48
N GLY A 89 -30.43 11.73 -3.61
CA GLY A 89 -29.49 12.47 -2.77
C GLY A 89 -29.16 11.80 -1.44
N GLN A 90 -29.70 10.61 -1.15
CA GLN A 90 -29.31 9.82 0.01
C GLN A 90 -28.35 8.71 -0.38
N LEU A 91 -27.35 8.48 0.46
CA LEU A 91 -26.37 7.41 0.34
C LEU A 91 -26.26 6.67 1.68
N PHE A 92 -26.31 5.34 1.59
CA PHE A 92 -26.05 4.47 2.72
C PHE A 92 -24.97 3.45 2.29
N MET A 93 -24.06 3.12 3.20
CA MET A 93 -23.02 2.13 3.01
C MET A 93 -22.95 1.21 4.22
N THR A 94 -23.05 -0.08 4.01
CA THR A 94 -22.99 -1.09 5.07
C THR A 94 -22.11 -2.28 4.63
N LEU A 95 -21.57 -3.01 5.61
CA LEU A 95 -20.91 -4.28 5.40
C LEU A 95 -21.86 -5.45 5.65
N GLU A 96 -21.79 -6.49 4.82
CA GLU A 96 -22.61 -7.69 4.95
C GLU A 96 -22.18 -8.56 6.13
N ASP A 97 -20.86 -8.65 6.38
CA ASP A 97 -20.29 -9.63 7.30
C ASP A 97 -19.88 -8.99 8.63
N PRO A 98 -20.52 -9.43 9.75
CA PRO A 98 -20.05 -9.13 11.09
C PRO A 98 -18.80 -9.94 11.50
N GLY A 99 -18.29 -10.89 10.69
CA GLY A 99 -17.17 -11.77 11.05
C GLY A 99 -15.81 -11.09 11.19
N PHE A 100 -15.69 -9.90 10.68
CA PHE A 100 -14.55 -9.00 10.91
C PHE A 100 -15.02 -7.88 11.82
N GLU A 101 -14.46 -7.78 13.03
CA GLU A 101 -14.68 -6.63 13.90
C GLU A 101 -14.05 -5.41 13.23
N TRP A 102 -14.84 -4.73 12.41
CA TRP A 102 -14.38 -3.56 11.67
C TRP A 102 -13.98 -2.41 12.61
N GLY A 103 -14.59 -2.36 13.79
CA GLY A 103 -14.24 -1.45 14.89
C GLY A 103 -14.40 0.04 14.60
N HIS A 104 -14.71 0.39 13.35
CA HIS A 104 -14.84 1.75 12.84
C HIS A 104 -16.00 1.85 11.87
N PRO A 105 -16.60 3.05 11.69
CA PRO A 105 -17.53 3.30 10.61
C PRO A 105 -16.93 2.97 9.24
N LEU A 106 -17.76 2.54 8.28
CA LEU A 106 -17.30 2.29 6.92
C LEU A 106 -16.97 3.62 6.25
N GLN A 107 -15.70 3.77 5.86
CA GLN A 107 -15.17 4.94 5.16
C GLN A 107 -15.05 4.65 3.67
N ALA A 108 -15.11 5.71 2.85
CA ALA A 108 -14.88 5.64 1.42
C ALA A 108 -14.41 6.98 0.87
N ILE A 109 -13.74 6.93 -0.27
CA ILE A 109 -13.55 8.11 -1.12
C ILE A 109 -14.76 8.23 -2.05
N ALA A 110 -15.51 9.32 -1.93
CA ALA A 110 -16.57 9.68 -2.86
C ALA A 110 -16.02 10.54 -3.98
N THR A 111 -16.42 10.26 -5.21
CA THR A 111 -16.01 11.04 -6.39
C THR A 111 -17.21 11.80 -6.92
N HIS A 112 -17.04 13.11 -7.25
CA HIS A 112 -18.08 13.95 -7.84
C HIS A 112 -17.79 14.34 -9.29
N ASP A 113 -16.52 14.22 -9.72
CA ASP A 113 -16.09 14.36 -11.11
C ASP A 113 -14.93 13.39 -11.38
N SER A 114 -14.40 13.36 -12.58
CA SER A 114 -13.32 12.43 -12.97
C SER A 114 -11.96 12.73 -12.34
N LYS A 115 -11.81 13.77 -11.51
CA LYS A 115 -10.52 14.27 -11.05
C LYS A 115 -10.42 14.50 -9.54
N GLN A 116 -11.55 14.64 -8.84
CA GLN A 116 -11.57 14.98 -7.42
C GLN A 116 -12.46 14.04 -6.63
N GLY A 117 -11.90 13.51 -5.55
CA GLY A 117 -12.60 12.76 -4.54
C GLY A 117 -12.60 13.50 -3.20
N PHE A 118 -13.48 13.11 -2.30
CA PHE A 118 -13.55 13.56 -0.92
C PHE A 118 -13.93 12.40 -0.01
N GLU A 119 -13.44 12.43 1.21
CA GLU A 119 -13.73 11.42 2.21
C GLU A 119 -15.20 11.49 2.67
N ILE A 120 -15.80 10.34 2.82
CA ILE A 120 -17.12 10.12 3.40
C ILE A 120 -17.06 8.99 4.41
N GLU A 121 -17.95 9.05 5.39
CA GLU A 121 -18.08 8.05 6.44
C GLU A 121 -19.56 7.75 6.68
N ALA A 122 -19.87 6.47 6.86
CA ALA A 122 -21.22 6.04 7.25
C ALA A 122 -21.37 6.11 8.76
N ASP A 123 -22.51 6.54 9.27
CA ASP A 123 -22.86 6.42 10.68
C ASP A 123 -23.25 4.97 11.06
N ASP A 124 -23.58 4.74 12.32
CA ASP A 124 -24.00 3.42 12.83
C ASP A 124 -25.23 2.84 12.11
N SER A 125 -26.04 3.68 11.46
CA SER A 125 -27.16 3.25 10.63
C SER A 125 -26.76 2.95 9.17
N GLY A 126 -25.50 3.17 8.84
CA GLY A 126 -24.96 3.10 7.49
C GLY A 126 -25.19 4.35 6.66
N ARG A 127 -25.79 5.42 7.22
CA ARG A 127 -26.08 6.65 6.47
C ARG A 127 -24.85 7.52 6.35
N VAL A 128 -24.67 8.10 5.16
CA VAL A 128 -23.61 9.08 4.87
C VAL A 128 -24.19 10.48 4.90
N ASP A 129 -23.58 11.41 5.64
CA ASP A 129 -23.95 12.82 5.59
C ASP A 129 -23.34 13.49 4.35
N LEU A 130 -24.21 13.83 3.40
CA LEU A 130 -23.85 14.54 2.17
C LEU A 130 -24.25 16.03 2.23
N SER A 131 -24.56 16.59 3.39
CA SER A 131 -24.94 18.00 3.56
C SER A 131 -23.82 18.93 3.07
N GLY A 132 -24.12 19.79 2.11
CA GLY A 132 -23.11 20.69 1.51
C GLY A 132 -22.04 20.03 0.65
N LYS A 133 -22.14 18.73 0.39
CA LYS A 133 -21.22 18.00 -0.49
C LYS A 133 -21.77 17.99 -1.93
N PRO A 134 -20.89 17.90 -2.94
CA PRO A 134 -21.32 17.70 -4.32
C PRO A 134 -21.99 16.34 -4.52
N ALA A 135 -22.72 16.18 -5.64
CA ALA A 135 -23.36 14.92 -5.98
C ALA A 135 -22.29 13.82 -6.16
N VAL A 136 -22.48 12.68 -5.48
CA VAL A 136 -21.55 11.53 -5.56
C VAL A 136 -21.88 10.71 -6.80
N ILE A 137 -20.88 10.50 -7.66
CA ILE A 137 -21.02 9.68 -8.88
C ILE A 137 -20.34 8.31 -8.75
N ALA A 138 -19.43 8.17 -7.79
CA ALA A 138 -18.77 6.89 -7.50
C ALA A 138 -18.29 6.86 -6.05
N VAL A 139 -18.09 5.66 -5.51
CA VAL A 139 -17.49 5.43 -4.20
C VAL A 139 -16.40 4.37 -4.29
N ALA A 140 -15.31 4.58 -3.54
CA ALA A 140 -14.23 3.61 -3.34
C ALA A 140 -14.12 3.35 -1.83
N PRO A 141 -14.62 2.21 -1.32
CA PRO A 141 -14.50 1.88 0.09
C PRO A 141 -13.04 1.78 0.54
N GLU A 142 -12.78 2.20 1.77
CA GLU A 142 -11.45 2.18 2.37
C GLU A 142 -11.39 1.22 3.55
N MET A 143 -10.22 0.61 3.72
CA MET A 143 -9.91 -0.10 4.95
C MET A 143 -9.31 0.86 5.97
N PRO A 144 -9.75 0.82 7.22
CA PRO A 144 -9.05 1.52 8.29
C PRO A 144 -7.57 1.17 8.26
N VAL A 145 -6.71 2.18 8.44
CA VAL A 145 -5.24 2.04 8.47
C VAL A 145 -4.58 1.74 7.11
N PHE A 146 -5.20 0.91 6.26
CA PHE A 146 -4.61 0.46 4.98
C PHE A 146 -5.06 1.29 3.76
N GLY A 147 -6.10 2.11 3.92
CA GLY A 147 -6.62 2.98 2.85
C GLY A 147 -7.45 2.24 1.79
N PRO A 148 -7.59 2.83 0.59
CA PRO A 148 -8.46 2.29 -0.45
C PRO A 148 -7.87 1.01 -1.05
N THR A 149 -8.75 0.04 -1.33
CA THR A 149 -8.41 -1.24 -1.96
C THR A 149 -8.30 -1.15 -3.49
N GLY A 150 -8.74 -0.03 -4.07
CA GLY A 150 -8.66 0.26 -5.50
C GLY A 150 -9.94 0.00 -6.29
N GLU A 151 -10.95 -0.66 -5.71
CA GLU A 151 -12.25 -0.82 -6.36
C GLU A 151 -13.03 0.50 -6.34
N ILE A 152 -13.61 0.87 -7.48
CA ILE A 152 -14.45 2.05 -7.65
C ILE A 152 -15.82 1.62 -8.17
N PHE A 153 -16.87 1.91 -7.39
CA PHE A 153 -18.25 1.55 -7.70
C PHE A 153 -19.00 2.79 -8.22
N GLN A 154 -19.41 2.73 -9.50
CA GLN A 154 -20.17 3.80 -10.14
C GLN A 154 -21.61 3.83 -9.66
N LEU A 155 -22.15 5.02 -9.42
CA LEU A 155 -23.51 5.23 -8.93
C LEU A 155 -24.37 5.91 -10.01
N SER A 156 -25.60 5.42 -10.20
CA SER A 156 -26.57 6.10 -11.04
C SER A 156 -27.01 7.44 -10.41
N GLN A 157 -27.40 8.41 -11.24
CA GLN A 157 -27.73 9.76 -10.75
C GLN A 157 -29.24 10.00 -10.67
N ASP A 158 -30.05 9.00 -10.99
CA ASP A 158 -31.51 9.06 -11.01
C ASP A 158 -32.17 8.78 -9.64
N ARG A 159 -31.43 8.13 -8.72
CA ARG A 159 -31.90 7.72 -7.39
C ARG A 159 -30.82 7.90 -6.32
N GLY A 160 -31.18 7.67 -5.07
CA GLY A 160 -30.21 7.42 -3.99
C GLY A 160 -29.89 5.93 -3.87
N HIS A 161 -28.93 5.59 -3.00
CA HIS A 161 -28.30 4.28 -2.95
C HIS A 161 -28.22 3.73 -1.53
N LYS A 162 -28.47 2.42 -1.39
CA LYS A 162 -28.17 1.64 -0.19
C LYS A 162 -27.21 0.53 -0.61
N LEU A 163 -25.93 0.82 -0.43
CA LEU A 163 -24.85 -0.06 -0.85
C LEU A 163 -24.55 -1.07 0.26
N LEU A 164 -24.62 -2.34 -0.06
CA LEU A 164 -24.17 -3.42 0.80
C LEU A 164 -22.88 -3.99 0.24
N PHE A 165 -21.80 -3.84 0.98
CA PHE A 165 -20.49 -4.37 0.61
C PHE A 165 -20.16 -5.65 1.37
N ARG A 166 -19.39 -6.53 0.72
CA ARG A 166 -18.68 -7.64 1.34
C ARG A 166 -17.19 -7.36 1.28
N PHE A 167 -16.53 -7.46 2.41
CA PHE A 167 -15.07 -7.32 2.48
C PHE A 167 -14.40 -8.70 2.38
N HIS A 168 -13.55 -8.86 1.39
CA HIS A 168 -12.70 -10.03 1.23
C HIS A 168 -11.32 -9.73 1.81
N ARG A 169 -11.04 -10.25 3.00
CA ARG A 169 -9.78 -10.04 3.69
C ARG A 169 -8.59 -10.54 2.90
N ASN A 170 -8.76 -11.66 2.16
CA ASN A 170 -7.70 -12.30 1.39
C ASN A 170 -6.39 -12.43 2.22
N GLU A 171 -5.26 -11.96 1.70
CA GLU A 171 -3.97 -12.00 2.41
C GLU A 171 -3.61 -10.62 2.98
N LEU A 172 -4.56 -10.00 3.71
CA LEU A 172 -4.33 -8.75 4.44
C LEU A 172 -3.12 -8.88 5.38
N GLY A 173 -2.24 -7.87 5.38
CA GLY A 173 -0.97 -7.88 6.12
C GLY A 173 0.19 -8.47 5.32
N LYS A 174 -0.04 -9.08 4.16
CA LYS A 174 1.04 -9.48 3.25
C LYS A 174 1.34 -8.41 2.22
N VAL A 175 2.60 -8.00 2.17
CA VAL A 175 3.05 -6.97 1.24
C VAL A 175 3.11 -7.52 -0.18
N ARG A 176 2.66 -6.71 -1.12
CA ARG A 176 2.71 -6.99 -2.56
C ARG A 176 3.82 -6.17 -3.20
N PHE A 177 5.06 -6.59 -3.03
CA PHE A 177 6.18 -6.00 -3.73
C PHE A 177 6.12 -6.36 -5.22
N ASN A 178 6.15 -5.37 -6.07
CA ASN A 178 6.19 -5.51 -7.52
C ASN A 178 7.39 -4.73 -8.07
N HIS A 179 8.55 -5.38 -8.06
CA HIS A 179 9.82 -4.75 -8.43
C HIS A 179 10.14 -3.51 -7.58
N GLU A 180 9.87 -3.60 -6.28
CA GLU A 180 10.03 -2.51 -5.30
C GLU A 180 11.50 -2.14 -5.15
N PRO A 181 11.89 -0.88 -5.41
CA PRO A 181 13.28 -0.48 -5.37
C PRO A 181 13.74 -0.13 -3.95
N LEU A 182 14.93 -0.63 -3.57
CA LEU A 182 15.67 -0.22 -2.39
C LEU A 182 17.05 0.26 -2.82
N GLU A 183 17.32 1.55 -2.68
CA GLU A 183 18.62 2.11 -3.04
C GLU A 183 19.67 1.71 -2.01
N GLN A 184 20.82 1.17 -2.47
CA GLN A 184 21.96 0.87 -1.61
C GLN A 184 22.88 2.09 -1.50
N ARG A 185 23.17 2.52 -0.25
CA ARG A 185 24.10 3.60 0.08
C ARG A 185 24.98 3.17 1.26
N ASP A 186 26.29 3.12 1.07
CA ASP A 186 27.26 2.76 2.12
C ASP A 186 26.97 1.41 2.82
N GLY A 187 26.33 0.49 2.11
CA GLY A 187 25.96 -0.84 2.60
C GLY A 187 24.57 -0.92 3.24
N ASP A 188 23.93 0.19 3.53
CA ASP A 188 22.54 0.26 4.00
C ASP A 188 21.57 0.31 2.81
N LEU A 189 20.29 -0.05 3.05
CA LEU A 189 19.23 -0.01 2.05
C LEU A 189 18.18 1.04 2.44
N PHE A 190 17.63 1.73 1.44
CA PHE A 190 16.64 2.79 1.61
C PHE A 190 15.41 2.49 0.78
N MET A 191 14.24 2.46 1.42
CA MET A 191 12.96 2.19 0.81
C MET A 191 11.98 3.32 1.11
N GLN A 192 11.30 3.85 0.09
CA GLN A 192 10.22 4.83 0.26
C GLN A 192 8.91 4.07 0.50
N ARG A 193 8.27 4.26 1.67
CA ARG A 193 7.01 3.63 2.02
C ARG A 193 6.25 4.48 3.05
N TYR A 194 4.90 4.51 3.00
CA TYR A 194 4.05 5.31 3.91
C TYR A 194 4.50 6.78 4.02
N ASP A 195 4.78 7.41 2.87
CA ASP A 195 5.30 8.78 2.76
C ASP A 195 6.60 9.05 3.55
N SER A 196 7.27 7.97 3.97
CA SER A 196 8.51 8.01 4.76
C SER A 196 9.63 7.24 4.06
N LEU A 197 10.87 7.71 4.29
CA LEU A 197 12.06 7.01 3.83
C LEU A 197 12.57 6.09 4.94
N PHE A 198 12.44 4.79 4.77
CA PHE A 198 12.97 3.80 5.71
C PHE A 198 14.42 3.47 5.38
N ARG A 199 15.28 3.58 6.40
CA ARG A 199 16.68 3.14 6.33
C ARG A 199 16.83 1.79 7.02
N PHE A 200 17.21 0.80 6.27
CA PHE A 200 17.56 -0.53 6.73
C PHE A 200 19.08 -0.62 6.90
N VAL A 201 19.53 -0.63 8.14
CA VAL A 201 20.95 -0.72 8.50
C VAL A 201 21.39 -2.16 8.47
N LYS A 202 22.50 -2.45 7.77
CA LYS A 202 23.04 -3.81 7.68
C LYS A 202 23.53 -4.30 9.05
N VAL A 203 22.95 -5.41 9.52
CA VAL A 203 23.41 -6.08 10.74
C VAL A 203 24.77 -6.70 10.46
N ARG A 204 25.77 -6.35 11.28
CA ARG A 204 27.11 -6.93 11.21
C ARG A 204 27.20 -8.10 12.19
N PRO A 205 27.80 -9.23 11.80
CA PRO A 205 28.01 -10.37 12.70
C PRO A 205 28.94 -10.04 13.87
#